data_64b3ed6d8bff2e7d1da6bce902cd7bc0
#
_entry.id   64b3ed6d8bff2e7d1da6bce902cd7bc0
#
_cell.length_a   1.000
_cell.length_b   1.000
_cell.length_c   1.000
_cell.angle_alpha   90.00
_cell.angle_beta   90.00
_cell.angle_gamma   90.00
#
_symmetry.space_group_name_H-M   'P 1'
#
loop_
_entity.id
_entity.type
_entity.pdbx_description
1 polymer ?
#
loop_
_entity_poly.entity_id
_entity_poly.type
_entity_poly.pdbx_seq_one_letter_code
_entity_poly.pdbx_strand_id
1 'polypeptide(L)'
;MDEKYKTLPTIDLKPFIDGTATVAVADQVVEACKEIGFLIIKGHQIKQTTIDNAFHISKTFFDLPQTLKNKYHPREPSLQRGYHAFATRGLAYTLGENSPPDLRETYFMGPIEDHSKYFNHLSAAAKAYAPNILPRDEVDLATPLIDLYRSFEDLSATLLKVFARGLKVNDEYFSKLIERHF
;
A
#
# COMPACT_ATOMS: atom_id res chain seq x y z
N MET A 1 -29.24 10.81 -11.79
CA MET A 1 -28.04 10.07 -11.33
C MET A 1 -28.51 8.63 -11.19
N ASP A 2 -27.98 7.74 -12.03
CA ASP A 2 -28.44 6.35 -12.08
C ASP A 2 -28.21 5.65 -10.73
N GLU A 3 -29.18 4.85 -10.26
CA GLU A 3 -29.08 4.11 -8.99
C GLU A 3 -27.93 3.11 -8.95
N LYS A 4 -27.36 2.75 -10.10
CA LYS A 4 -26.25 1.82 -10.29
C LYS A 4 -24.96 2.23 -9.53
N TYR A 5 -24.80 3.50 -9.16
CA TYR A 5 -23.57 4.04 -8.56
C TYR A 5 -23.68 4.42 -7.08
N LYS A 6 -24.73 3.94 -6.40
CA LYS A 6 -24.91 4.27 -4.97
C LYS A 6 -23.99 3.48 -4.02
N THR A 7 -23.41 2.38 -4.47
CA THR A 7 -22.53 1.52 -3.63
C THR A 7 -21.33 1.04 -4.42
N LEU A 8 -20.16 0.99 -3.74
CA LEU A 8 -18.97 0.40 -4.33
C LEU A 8 -19.18 -1.11 -4.53
N PRO A 9 -18.82 -1.66 -5.70
CA PRO A 9 -18.92 -3.09 -5.94
C PRO A 9 -18.00 -3.86 -5.01
N THR A 10 -18.54 -4.91 -4.37
CA THR A 10 -17.77 -5.84 -3.53
C THR A 10 -17.54 -7.13 -4.29
N ILE A 11 -16.26 -7.45 -4.56
CA ILE A 11 -15.85 -8.60 -5.35
C ILE A 11 -15.16 -9.62 -4.47
N ASP A 12 -15.61 -10.88 -4.56
CA ASP A 12 -15.00 -12.00 -3.85
C ASP A 12 -13.88 -12.61 -4.70
N LEU A 13 -12.65 -12.54 -4.19
CA LEU A 13 -11.48 -13.11 -4.88
C LEU A 13 -11.34 -14.64 -4.68
N LYS A 14 -12.03 -15.20 -3.69
CA LYS A 14 -11.89 -16.65 -3.39
C LYS A 14 -12.12 -17.53 -4.62
N PRO A 15 -13.18 -17.33 -5.44
CA PRO A 15 -13.39 -18.18 -6.64
C PRO A 15 -12.32 -18.01 -7.73
N PHE A 16 -11.57 -16.90 -7.73
CA PHE A 16 -10.41 -16.77 -8.59
C PHE A 16 -9.21 -17.56 -8.04
N ILE A 17 -8.96 -17.44 -6.74
CA ILE A 17 -7.81 -18.05 -6.06
C ILE A 17 -7.94 -19.59 -6.07
N ASP A 18 -9.12 -20.14 -5.87
CA ASP A 18 -9.37 -21.59 -5.90
C ASP A 18 -9.63 -22.15 -7.32
N GLY A 19 -9.65 -21.29 -8.33
CA GLY A 19 -9.81 -21.69 -9.73
C GLY A 19 -11.23 -21.98 -10.19
N THR A 20 -12.25 -21.81 -9.34
CA THR A 20 -13.63 -22.22 -9.64
C THR A 20 -14.38 -21.25 -10.56
N ALA A 21 -14.01 -19.95 -10.57
CA ALA A 21 -14.66 -18.93 -11.40
C ALA A 21 -13.72 -17.79 -11.82
N THR A 22 -12.54 -18.15 -12.33
CA THR A 22 -11.46 -17.17 -12.61
C THR A 22 -11.84 -16.11 -13.65
N VAL A 23 -12.56 -16.49 -14.71
CA VAL A 23 -13.00 -15.54 -15.76
C VAL A 23 -14.07 -14.60 -15.22
N ALA A 24 -15.08 -15.13 -14.54
CA ALA A 24 -16.18 -14.31 -14.00
C ALA A 24 -15.70 -13.26 -12.98
N VAL A 25 -14.74 -13.61 -12.11
CA VAL A 25 -14.13 -12.66 -11.16
C VAL A 25 -13.34 -11.59 -11.90
N ALA A 26 -12.55 -11.97 -12.91
CA ALA A 26 -11.77 -11.04 -13.71
C ALA A 26 -12.67 -10.04 -14.46
N ASP A 27 -13.77 -10.50 -15.05
CA ASP A 27 -14.76 -9.64 -15.73
C ASP A 27 -15.40 -8.65 -14.75
N GLN A 28 -15.78 -9.08 -13.53
CA GLN A 28 -16.33 -8.20 -12.50
C GLN A 28 -15.33 -7.10 -12.09
N VAL A 29 -14.04 -7.44 -11.92
CA VAL A 29 -13.00 -6.47 -11.58
C VAL A 29 -12.82 -5.44 -12.69
N VAL A 30 -12.72 -5.87 -13.94
CA VAL A 30 -12.58 -4.96 -15.09
C VAL A 30 -13.80 -4.05 -15.25
N GLU A 31 -15.01 -4.59 -15.07
CA GLU A 31 -16.23 -3.78 -15.11
C GLU A 31 -16.25 -2.71 -14.00
N ALA A 32 -15.93 -3.10 -12.76
CA ALA A 32 -15.82 -2.16 -11.64
C ALA A 32 -14.81 -1.04 -11.92
N CYS A 33 -13.65 -1.38 -12.48
CA CYS A 33 -12.62 -0.40 -12.82
C CYS A 33 -13.04 0.55 -13.96
N LYS A 34 -13.79 0.06 -14.96
CA LYS A 34 -14.28 0.89 -16.07
C LYS A 34 -15.41 1.83 -15.65
N GLU A 35 -16.33 1.34 -14.83
CA GLU A 35 -17.54 2.07 -14.47
C GLU A 35 -17.33 3.09 -13.34
N ILE A 36 -16.53 2.71 -12.30
CA ILE A 36 -16.40 3.48 -11.07
C ILE A 36 -14.94 3.82 -10.76
N GLY A 37 -14.00 2.95 -11.11
CA GLY A 37 -12.59 3.08 -10.77
C GLY A 37 -12.23 2.65 -9.34
N PHE A 38 -13.22 2.17 -8.56
CA PHE A 38 -13.06 1.69 -7.19
C PHE A 38 -13.83 0.39 -6.97
N LEU A 39 -13.28 -0.47 -6.12
CA LEU A 39 -13.93 -1.72 -5.71
C LEU A 39 -13.53 -2.10 -4.28
N ILE A 40 -14.37 -2.88 -3.63
CA ILE A 40 -14.08 -3.53 -2.34
C ILE A 40 -13.76 -4.99 -2.61
N ILE A 41 -12.72 -5.50 -2.00
CA ILE A 41 -12.27 -6.88 -2.16
C ILE A 41 -12.58 -7.66 -0.88
N LYS A 42 -13.17 -8.84 -1.02
CA LYS A 42 -13.28 -9.85 0.03
C LYS A 42 -12.68 -11.18 -0.43
N GLY A 43 -12.52 -12.12 0.49
CA GLY A 43 -11.94 -13.44 0.15
C GLY A 43 -10.45 -13.36 -0.24
N HIS A 44 -9.74 -12.29 0.16
CA HIS A 44 -8.36 -11.97 -0.17
C HIS A 44 -7.31 -12.79 0.61
N GLN A 45 -7.72 -13.71 1.46
CA GLN A 45 -6.89 -14.62 2.26
C GLN A 45 -5.94 -13.97 3.28
N ILE A 46 -5.85 -12.65 3.38
CA ILE A 46 -5.11 -12.01 4.47
C ILE A 46 -5.84 -12.32 5.78
N LYS A 47 -5.12 -12.87 6.75
CA LYS A 47 -5.70 -13.22 8.05
C LYS A 47 -6.20 -11.96 8.75
N GLN A 48 -7.41 -12.02 9.29
CA GLN A 48 -7.98 -10.89 10.04
C GLN A 48 -7.07 -10.48 11.21
N THR A 49 -6.44 -11.45 11.87
CA THR A 49 -5.47 -11.18 12.95
C THR A 49 -4.26 -10.36 12.50
N THR A 50 -3.77 -10.54 11.26
CA THR A 50 -2.68 -9.70 10.70
C THR A 50 -3.14 -8.26 10.56
N ILE A 51 -4.35 -8.05 10.04
CA ILE A 51 -4.95 -6.73 9.89
C ILE A 51 -5.17 -6.07 11.26
N ASP A 52 -5.82 -6.78 12.17
CA ASP A 52 -6.15 -6.27 13.51
C ASP A 52 -4.88 -5.91 14.31
N ASN A 53 -3.84 -6.75 14.24
CA ASN A 53 -2.56 -6.47 14.87
C ASN A 53 -1.90 -5.21 14.32
N ALA A 54 -1.90 -5.04 12.99
CA ALA A 54 -1.34 -3.84 12.36
C ALA A 54 -2.09 -2.57 12.77
N PHE A 55 -3.42 -2.61 12.83
CA PHE A 55 -4.23 -1.49 13.32
C PHE A 55 -3.98 -1.21 14.80
N HIS A 56 -3.98 -2.25 15.64
CA HIS A 56 -3.75 -2.10 17.08
C HIS A 56 -2.39 -1.46 17.37
N ILE A 57 -1.32 -2.00 16.76
CA ILE A 57 0.03 -1.49 17.01
C ILE A 57 0.24 -0.10 16.44
N SER A 58 -0.38 0.21 15.28
CA SER A 58 -0.36 1.55 14.71
C SER A 58 -1.01 2.55 15.67
N LYS A 59 -2.18 2.22 16.22
CA LYS A 59 -2.83 3.07 17.22
C LYS A 59 -1.92 3.28 18.42
N THR A 60 -1.31 2.23 18.98
CA THR A 60 -0.39 2.31 20.10
C THR A 60 0.80 3.23 19.80
N PHE A 61 1.37 3.15 18.58
CA PHE A 61 2.45 4.03 18.15
C PHE A 61 2.01 5.49 18.08
N PHE A 62 0.86 5.77 17.47
CA PHE A 62 0.37 7.15 17.34
C PHE A 62 -0.07 7.77 18.68
N ASP A 63 -0.44 6.95 19.64
CA ASP A 63 -0.74 7.39 21.01
C ASP A 63 0.53 7.72 21.85
N LEU A 64 1.73 7.40 21.37
CA LEU A 64 2.98 7.76 22.04
C LEU A 64 3.17 9.29 22.14
N PRO A 65 3.89 9.76 23.17
CA PRO A 65 4.32 11.15 23.23
C PRO A 65 5.06 11.60 21.96
N GLN A 66 4.83 12.85 21.54
CA GLN A 66 5.41 13.42 20.34
C GLN A 66 6.95 13.29 20.31
N THR A 67 7.61 13.46 21.45
CA THR A 67 9.07 13.35 21.58
C THR A 67 9.59 11.96 21.23
N LEU A 68 8.84 10.90 21.53
CA LEU A 68 9.19 9.53 21.18
C LEU A 68 8.95 9.26 19.70
N LYS A 69 7.81 9.68 19.16
CA LYS A 69 7.51 9.53 17.72
C LYS A 69 8.53 10.25 16.84
N ASN A 70 9.01 11.42 17.26
CA ASN A 70 9.99 12.22 16.51
C ASN A 70 11.35 11.53 16.30
N LYS A 71 11.70 10.54 17.11
CA LYS A 71 12.92 9.74 16.91
C LYS A 71 12.91 9.01 15.56
N TYR A 72 11.73 8.73 15.03
CA TYR A 72 11.52 8.01 13.79
C TYR A 72 11.27 8.91 12.59
N HIS A 73 11.52 10.21 12.72
CA HIS A 73 11.46 11.15 11.58
C HIS A 73 12.65 10.92 10.65
N PRO A 74 12.46 10.89 9.31
CA PRO A 74 13.56 10.73 8.38
C PRO A 74 14.51 11.94 8.43
N ARG A 75 15.81 11.69 8.22
CA ARG A 75 16.83 12.77 8.17
C ARG A 75 16.54 13.78 7.05
N GLU A 76 16.07 13.27 5.91
CA GLU A 76 15.60 14.10 4.79
C GLU A 76 14.07 14.20 4.83
N PRO A 77 13.50 15.38 5.12
CA PRO A 77 12.04 15.54 5.23
C PRO A 77 11.26 15.16 3.95
N SER A 78 11.92 15.18 2.79
CA SER A 78 11.31 14.79 1.51
C SER A 78 11.10 13.27 1.37
N LEU A 79 11.79 12.45 2.17
CA LEU A 79 11.64 11.01 2.12
C LEU A 79 10.29 10.57 2.68
N GLN A 80 9.63 9.68 1.94
CA GLN A 80 8.41 9.00 2.41
C GLN A 80 8.80 7.75 3.20
N ARG A 81 9.44 7.95 4.35
CA ARG A 81 9.88 6.93 5.30
C ARG A 81 9.67 7.43 6.71
N GLY A 82 9.34 6.52 7.62
CA GLY A 82 9.19 6.82 9.04
C GLY A 82 8.05 7.78 9.37
N TYR A 83 8.16 8.43 10.50
CA TYR A 83 7.13 9.28 11.08
C TYR A 83 7.23 10.73 10.61
N HIS A 84 6.10 11.33 10.27
CA HIS A 84 5.96 12.75 9.99
C HIS A 84 4.91 13.37 10.92
N ALA A 85 5.33 14.38 11.65
CA ALA A 85 4.50 15.01 12.66
C ALA A 85 3.34 15.81 12.07
N PHE A 86 2.34 16.08 12.93
CA PHE A 86 1.16 16.87 12.63
C PHE A 86 1.57 18.24 12.05
N ALA A 87 0.88 18.69 11.02
CA ALA A 87 1.06 19.98 10.37
C ALA A 87 2.48 20.24 9.81
N THR A 88 3.23 19.20 9.43
CA THR A 88 4.58 19.34 8.85
C THR A 88 4.64 19.18 7.34
N ARG A 89 3.56 18.74 6.69
CA ARG A 89 3.50 18.49 5.25
C ARG A 89 2.22 19.08 4.64
N GLY A 90 2.31 19.53 3.40
CA GLY A 90 1.16 20.01 2.63
C GLY A 90 1.29 19.63 1.16
N LEU A 91 0.19 19.24 0.53
CA LEU A 91 0.18 18.86 -0.88
C LEU A 91 0.51 20.04 -1.81
N ALA A 92 0.01 21.22 -1.51
CA ALA A 92 0.20 22.40 -2.35
C ALA A 92 1.65 22.92 -2.38
N TYR A 93 2.51 22.49 -1.43
CA TYR A 93 3.94 22.75 -1.48
C TYR A 93 4.59 22.19 -2.76
N THR A 94 4.09 21.06 -3.27
CA THR A 94 4.58 20.46 -4.52
C THR A 94 4.14 21.24 -5.77
N LEU A 95 3.15 22.10 -5.63
CA LEU A 95 2.62 22.97 -6.70
C LEU A 95 3.20 24.40 -6.63
N GLY A 96 4.11 24.65 -5.68
CA GLY A 96 4.66 25.99 -5.47
C GLY A 96 3.73 27.01 -4.83
N GLU A 97 2.60 26.55 -4.27
CA GLU A 97 1.61 27.38 -3.62
C GLU A 97 1.78 27.37 -2.09
N ASN A 98 1.58 28.54 -1.47
CA ASN A 98 1.48 28.64 -0.01
C ASN A 98 0.12 28.14 0.44
N SER A 99 0.04 26.93 0.95
CA SER A 99 -1.15 26.42 1.62
C SER A 99 -0.85 26.05 3.08
N PRO A 100 -1.85 26.08 3.95
CA PRO A 100 -1.70 25.54 5.29
C PRO A 100 -1.28 24.07 5.23
N PRO A 101 -0.43 23.59 6.16
CA PRO A 101 -0.05 22.19 6.22
C PRO A 101 -1.25 21.29 6.55
N ASP A 102 -1.18 20.04 6.11
CA ASP A 102 -2.19 19.02 6.39
C ASP A 102 -2.30 18.78 7.90
N LEU A 103 -3.53 18.78 8.41
CA LEU A 103 -3.82 18.52 9.83
C LEU A 103 -3.82 17.01 10.12
N ARG A 104 -2.70 16.37 9.83
CA ARG A 104 -2.50 14.92 10.06
C ARG A 104 -1.05 14.63 10.46
N GLU A 105 -0.87 13.53 11.15
CA GLU A 105 0.42 12.86 11.31
C GLU A 105 0.41 11.56 10.49
N THR A 106 1.56 11.12 10.02
CA THR A 106 1.66 9.95 9.14
C THR A 106 2.92 9.15 9.44
N TYR A 107 2.85 7.85 9.15
CA TYR A 107 4.00 6.97 9.11
C TYR A 107 4.07 6.28 7.75
N PHE A 108 5.26 6.29 7.15
CA PHE A 108 5.50 5.70 5.84
C PHE A 108 6.50 4.55 5.94
N MET A 109 6.19 3.48 5.24
CA MET A 109 7.08 2.35 5.01
C MET A 109 7.17 2.11 3.50
N GLY A 110 8.38 1.86 3.01
CA GLY A 110 8.63 1.45 1.63
C GLY A 110 8.86 -0.06 1.52
N PRO A 111 9.35 -0.53 0.38
CA PRO A 111 9.61 -1.93 0.14
C PRO A 111 10.46 -2.57 1.24
N ILE A 112 10.18 -3.84 1.53
CA ILE A 112 10.96 -4.62 2.49
C ILE A 112 12.23 -5.12 1.83
N GLU A 113 12.16 -5.54 0.58
CA GLU A 113 13.28 -6.00 -0.22
C GLU A 113 14.00 -4.79 -0.86
N ASP A 114 15.33 -4.76 -0.75
CA ASP A 114 16.14 -3.68 -1.35
C ASP A 114 16.63 -4.07 -2.75
N HIS A 115 16.01 -3.51 -3.77
CA HIS A 115 16.43 -3.66 -5.17
C HIS A 115 17.23 -2.45 -5.70
N SER A 116 17.69 -1.55 -4.83
CA SER A 116 18.40 -0.32 -5.22
C SER A 116 19.61 -0.56 -6.12
N LYS A 117 20.35 -1.65 -5.88
CA LYS A 117 21.50 -2.02 -6.71
C LYS A 117 21.14 -2.34 -8.16
N TYR A 118 19.98 -2.96 -8.38
CA TYR A 118 19.49 -3.25 -9.71
C TYR A 118 19.09 -1.97 -10.47
N PHE A 119 18.49 -1.02 -9.76
CA PHE A 119 18.01 0.25 -10.30
C PHE A 119 19.00 1.42 -10.15
N ASN A 120 20.27 1.17 -9.80
CA ASN A 120 21.26 2.23 -9.52
C ASN A 120 21.52 3.18 -10.69
N HIS A 121 21.17 2.80 -11.92
CA HIS A 121 21.23 3.64 -13.11
C HIS A 121 20.12 4.72 -13.16
N LEU A 122 19.11 4.62 -12.29
CA LEU A 122 18.02 5.59 -12.18
C LEU A 122 18.26 6.53 -11.00
N SER A 123 18.25 7.84 -11.24
CA SER A 123 18.45 8.84 -10.18
C SER A 123 17.40 8.76 -9.05
N ALA A 124 16.21 8.27 -9.33
CA ALA A 124 15.15 8.08 -8.36
C ALA A 124 15.37 6.88 -7.41
N ALA A 125 16.25 5.92 -7.77
CA ALA A 125 16.41 4.67 -7.01
C ALA A 125 16.81 4.91 -5.54
N ALA A 126 17.73 5.84 -5.27
CA ALA A 126 18.17 6.14 -3.93
C ALA A 126 17.04 6.61 -2.99
N LYS A 127 16.03 7.32 -3.52
CA LYS A 127 14.85 7.76 -2.76
C LYS A 127 13.81 6.65 -2.64
N ALA A 128 13.56 5.91 -3.74
CA ALA A 128 12.59 4.82 -3.78
C ALA A 128 12.96 3.68 -2.82
N TYR A 129 14.26 3.36 -2.74
CA TYR A 129 14.80 2.31 -1.85
C TYR A 129 15.50 2.88 -0.60
N ALA A 130 15.16 4.10 -0.20
CA ALA A 130 15.65 4.62 1.08
C ALA A 130 15.28 3.64 2.21
N PRO A 131 16.21 3.36 3.16
CA PRO A 131 15.97 2.41 4.24
C PRO A 131 14.72 2.74 5.04
N ASN A 132 13.95 1.71 5.41
CA ASN A 132 12.83 1.86 6.32
C ASN A 132 13.33 2.26 7.72
N ILE A 133 12.59 3.16 8.36
CA ILE A 133 12.83 3.58 9.75
C ILE A 133 11.81 2.82 10.60
N LEU A 134 12.23 1.72 11.21
CA LEU A 134 11.34 0.75 11.84
C LEU A 134 11.36 0.91 13.38
N PRO A 135 10.30 1.46 14.00
CA PRO A 135 10.18 1.53 15.46
C PRO A 135 10.15 0.14 16.08
N ARG A 136 11.01 -0.10 17.08
CA ARG A 136 11.09 -1.36 17.83
C ARG A 136 11.30 -1.16 19.34
N ASP A 137 11.74 0.03 19.75
CA ASP A 137 12.16 0.26 21.14
C ASP A 137 10.98 0.54 22.06
N GLU A 138 10.17 1.55 21.75
CA GLU A 138 9.02 1.93 22.57
C GLU A 138 7.80 1.04 22.28
N VAL A 139 7.66 0.64 21.03
CA VAL A 139 6.61 -0.25 20.54
C VAL A 139 7.11 -0.95 19.28
N ASP A 140 6.93 -2.25 19.18
CA ASP A 140 7.29 -2.98 17.96
C ASP A 140 6.24 -2.75 16.85
N LEU A 141 6.29 -1.57 16.24
CA LEU A 141 5.49 -1.24 15.05
C LEU A 141 5.97 -2.03 13.83
N ALA A 142 7.27 -2.36 13.79
CA ALA A 142 7.91 -2.94 12.61
C ALA A 142 7.33 -4.31 12.24
N THR A 143 7.26 -5.25 13.19
CA THR A 143 6.87 -6.64 12.91
C THR A 143 5.47 -6.74 12.32
N PRO A 144 4.40 -6.19 12.95
CA PRO A 144 3.05 -6.28 12.36
C PRO A 144 2.89 -5.55 11.02
N LEU A 145 3.61 -4.44 10.82
CA LEU A 145 3.55 -3.74 9.53
C LEU A 145 4.27 -4.50 8.42
N ILE A 146 5.40 -5.15 8.70
CA ILE A 146 6.09 -6.01 7.73
C ILE A 146 5.20 -7.19 7.34
N ASP A 147 4.55 -7.84 8.31
CA ASP A 147 3.64 -8.97 8.04
C ASP A 147 2.45 -8.54 7.16
N LEU A 148 1.87 -7.38 7.46
CA LEU A 148 0.79 -6.82 6.64
C LEU A 148 1.29 -6.43 5.24
N TYR A 149 2.47 -5.79 5.14
CA TYR A 149 3.08 -5.40 3.87
C TYR A 149 3.26 -6.61 2.94
N ARG A 150 3.86 -7.70 3.46
CA ARG A 150 4.03 -8.94 2.69
C ARG A 150 2.70 -9.56 2.26
N SER A 151 1.70 -9.52 3.15
CA SER A 151 0.35 -9.98 2.79
C SER A 151 -0.26 -9.16 1.65
N PHE A 152 0.02 -7.86 1.60
CA PHE A 152 -0.40 -7.00 0.48
C PHE A 152 0.41 -7.24 -0.79
N GLU A 153 1.70 -7.58 -0.71
CA GLU A 153 2.49 -7.99 -1.88
C GLU A 153 1.87 -9.23 -2.54
N ASP A 154 1.55 -10.26 -1.76
CA ASP A 154 0.89 -11.49 -2.24
C ASP A 154 -0.47 -11.20 -2.87
N LEU A 155 -1.28 -10.35 -2.19
CA LEU A 155 -2.58 -9.93 -2.72
C LEU A 155 -2.43 -9.13 -4.02
N SER A 156 -1.46 -8.24 -4.09
CA SER A 156 -1.18 -7.42 -5.29
C SER A 156 -0.77 -8.30 -6.46
N ALA A 157 0.09 -9.29 -6.24
CA ALA A 157 0.46 -10.27 -7.28
C ALA A 157 -0.77 -11.06 -7.79
N THR A 158 -1.67 -11.44 -6.87
CA THR A 158 -2.94 -12.09 -7.23
C THR A 158 -3.83 -11.16 -8.06
N LEU A 159 -4.00 -9.91 -7.64
CA LEU A 159 -4.81 -8.92 -8.37
C LEU A 159 -4.26 -8.63 -9.76
N LEU A 160 -2.95 -8.60 -9.93
CA LEU A 160 -2.34 -8.42 -11.24
C LEU A 160 -2.64 -9.58 -12.19
N LYS A 161 -2.75 -10.82 -11.68
CA LYS A 161 -3.25 -11.97 -12.48
C LYS A 161 -4.73 -11.82 -12.82
N VAL A 162 -5.55 -11.34 -11.90
CA VAL A 162 -6.98 -11.01 -12.17
C VAL A 162 -7.07 -9.97 -13.30
N PHE A 163 -6.29 -8.90 -13.22
CA PHE A 163 -6.24 -7.86 -14.26
C PHE A 163 -5.74 -8.41 -15.59
N ALA A 164 -4.66 -9.21 -15.62
CA ALA A 164 -4.15 -9.81 -16.84
C ALA A 164 -5.24 -10.62 -17.56
N ARG A 165 -5.97 -11.44 -16.82
CA ARG A 165 -7.06 -12.24 -17.34
C ARG A 165 -8.23 -11.40 -17.86
N GLY A 166 -8.65 -10.39 -17.12
CA GLY A 166 -9.71 -9.46 -17.52
C GLY A 166 -9.34 -8.60 -18.73
N LEU A 167 -8.06 -8.28 -18.89
CA LEU A 167 -7.51 -7.60 -20.07
C LEU A 167 -7.20 -8.55 -21.23
N LYS A 168 -7.42 -9.86 -21.05
CA LYS A 168 -7.18 -10.92 -22.03
C LYS A 168 -5.72 -10.99 -22.50
N VAL A 169 -4.78 -10.72 -21.60
CA VAL A 169 -3.34 -10.93 -21.80
C VAL A 169 -2.90 -12.17 -21.01
N ASN A 170 -1.64 -12.61 -21.21
CA ASN A 170 -1.10 -13.74 -20.46
C ASN A 170 -1.14 -13.44 -18.93
N ASP A 171 -1.54 -14.43 -18.12
CA ASP A 171 -1.68 -14.27 -16.66
C ASP A 171 -0.36 -13.80 -15.98
N GLU A 172 0.79 -14.15 -16.56
CA GLU A 172 2.11 -13.75 -16.06
C GLU A 172 2.63 -12.44 -16.69
N TYR A 173 1.79 -11.72 -17.46
CA TYR A 173 2.20 -10.49 -18.12
C TYR A 173 2.75 -9.44 -17.14
N PHE A 174 2.06 -9.24 -16.05
CA PHE A 174 2.47 -8.27 -15.02
C PHE A 174 3.52 -8.81 -14.05
N SER A 175 3.60 -10.13 -13.83
CA SER A 175 4.51 -10.74 -12.85
C SER A 175 5.97 -10.36 -13.13
N LYS A 176 6.37 -10.35 -14.41
CA LYS A 176 7.71 -9.97 -14.85
C LYS A 176 8.02 -8.47 -14.61
N LEU A 177 6.99 -7.63 -14.62
CA LEU A 177 7.14 -6.18 -14.42
C LEU A 177 7.29 -5.81 -12.95
N ILE A 178 6.76 -6.63 -12.04
CA ILE A 178 6.80 -6.39 -10.60
C ILE A 178 7.82 -7.25 -9.84
N GLU A 179 8.62 -8.06 -10.54
CA GLU A 179 9.63 -8.93 -9.92
C GLU A 179 10.59 -8.16 -9.00
N ARG A 180 10.83 -6.88 -9.30
CA ARG A 180 11.65 -5.95 -8.52
C ARG A 180 10.93 -4.62 -8.37
N HIS A 181 9.81 -4.63 -7.65
CA HIS A 181 9.01 -3.42 -7.41
C HIS A 181 9.62 -2.50 -6.34
N PHE A 182 9.08 -1.27 -6.25
CA PHE A 182 9.39 -0.28 -5.22
C PHE A 182 8.13 0.42 -4.71
#